data_1e9136430cb4990216a105becbe47a8a
#
_entry.id   1e9136430cb4990216a105becbe47a8a
#
_cell.length_a   1.000
_cell.length_b   1.000
_cell.length_c   1.000
_cell.angle_alpha   90.00
_cell.angle_beta   90.00
_cell.angle_gamma   90.00
#
_symmetry.space_group_name_H-M   'P 1'
#
loop_
_entity.id
_entity.type
_entity.pdbx_description
1 polymer ?
#
loop_
_entity_poly.entity_id
_entity_poly.type
_entity_poly.pdbx_seq_one_letter_code
_entity_poly.pdbx_strand_id
1 'polypeptide(L)'
;MPQPSTPQTGEARPGLALGARAQLSALADASATGAGALLDLPSPADPRPAAVLMLFGVLDTLPSDHDTQAHAVSRDLDVLLLSRATTLRAHPGQVAFPGGRIDPGDDGPVAAALREAREETGLDPAGVEVLGELVDIPLAFSQHVVTPVLAWWRHPSPVRVVDEAESADVFRAPVADLLNPGNRGVTVIRRGGQEWRGPGFLVRHATGEHLVWGFTGMVLDALFGRLGWTEPWDEERELPLTVPD
;
A
#
# COMPACT_ATOMS: atom_id res chain seq x y z
N MET A 1 -33.69 -8.87 -38.42
CA MET A 1 -33.36 -7.88 -37.41
C MET A 1 -32.56 -8.58 -36.32
N PRO A 2 -31.25 -8.42 -36.22
CA PRO A 2 -30.47 -8.99 -35.11
C PRO A 2 -30.73 -8.15 -33.85
N GLN A 3 -30.98 -8.82 -32.74
CA GLN A 3 -31.16 -8.20 -31.44
C GLN A 3 -29.79 -7.65 -30.92
N PRO A 4 -29.78 -6.52 -30.20
CA PRO A 4 -28.56 -5.99 -29.63
C PRO A 4 -28.08 -6.89 -28.47
N SER A 5 -26.84 -7.30 -28.54
CA SER A 5 -26.14 -8.02 -27.48
C SER A 5 -26.03 -7.10 -26.26
N THR A 6 -26.60 -7.51 -25.15
CA THR A 6 -26.41 -6.88 -23.84
C THR A 6 -24.95 -6.99 -23.45
N PRO A 7 -24.29 -5.89 -23.00
CA PRO A 7 -22.94 -6.00 -22.45
C PRO A 7 -22.99 -6.87 -21.19
N GLN A 8 -22.18 -7.92 -21.17
CA GLN A 8 -21.95 -8.69 -19.96
C GLN A 8 -21.21 -7.78 -18.97
N THR A 9 -21.92 -7.34 -17.94
CA THR A 9 -21.32 -6.81 -16.72
C THR A 9 -20.40 -7.89 -16.17
N GLY A 10 -19.08 -7.62 -16.17
CA GLY A 10 -18.08 -8.51 -15.60
C GLY A 10 -18.41 -8.72 -14.11
N GLU A 11 -18.94 -9.88 -13.78
CA GLU A 11 -19.12 -10.28 -12.39
C GLU A 11 -17.73 -10.41 -11.76
N ALA A 12 -17.46 -9.60 -10.73
CA ALA A 12 -16.29 -9.76 -9.86
C ALA A 12 -16.19 -11.23 -9.44
N ARG A 13 -14.99 -11.81 -9.53
CA ARG A 13 -14.75 -13.22 -9.18
C ARG A 13 -14.59 -13.36 -7.64
N PRO A 14 -15.68 -13.57 -6.87
CA PRO A 14 -15.65 -13.51 -5.40
C PRO A 14 -14.67 -14.53 -4.78
N GLY A 15 -14.43 -15.64 -5.48
CA GLY A 15 -13.58 -16.71 -4.97
C GLY A 15 -12.08 -16.37 -4.91
N LEU A 16 -11.57 -15.50 -5.82
CA LEU A 16 -10.18 -15.05 -5.81
C LEU A 16 -9.94 -13.99 -4.72
N ALA A 17 -10.90 -13.08 -4.54
CA ALA A 17 -10.83 -12.07 -3.50
C ALA A 17 -10.84 -12.68 -2.09
N LEU A 18 -11.63 -13.73 -1.86
CA LEU A 18 -11.60 -14.51 -0.62
C LEU A 18 -10.24 -15.18 -0.42
N GLY A 19 -9.58 -15.63 -1.50
CA GLY A 19 -8.22 -16.16 -1.46
C GLY A 19 -7.22 -15.14 -0.92
N ALA A 20 -7.22 -13.91 -1.44
CA ALA A 20 -6.33 -12.83 -1.00
C ALA A 20 -6.55 -12.47 0.47
N ARG A 21 -7.81 -12.27 0.89
CA ARG A 21 -8.13 -11.99 2.28
C ARG A 21 -7.64 -13.09 3.22
N ALA A 22 -7.82 -14.35 2.86
CA ALA A 22 -7.39 -15.46 3.69
C ALA A 22 -5.85 -15.52 3.83
N GLN A 23 -5.11 -15.23 2.76
CA GLN A 23 -3.65 -15.18 2.79
C GLN A 23 -3.13 -14.00 3.62
N LEU A 24 -3.75 -12.82 3.52
CA LEU A 24 -3.44 -11.65 4.37
C LEU A 24 -3.72 -11.95 5.85
N SER A 25 -4.85 -12.58 6.17
CA SER A 25 -5.18 -12.99 7.55
C SER A 25 -4.16 -13.99 8.09
N ALA A 26 -3.78 -15.00 7.31
CA ALA A 26 -2.79 -15.99 7.73
C ALA A 26 -1.40 -15.36 7.97
N LEU A 27 -1.03 -14.33 7.20
CA LEU A 27 0.20 -13.58 7.44
C LEU A 27 0.14 -12.78 8.75
N ALA A 28 -0.99 -12.13 9.05
CA ALA A 28 -1.20 -11.44 10.32
C ALA A 28 -1.11 -12.40 11.52
N ASP A 29 -1.75 -13.56 11.42
CA ASP A 29 -1.71 -14.61 12.45
C ASP A 29 -0.27 -15.11 12.70
N ALA A 30 0.52 -15.29 11.62
CA ALA A 30 1.93 -15.67 11.74
C ALA A 30 2.76 -14.56 12.41
N SER A 31 2.49 -13.29 12.10
CA SER A 31 3.17 -12.14 12.71
C SER A 31 2.90 -12.03 14.21
N ALA A 32 1.70 -12.35 14.67
CA ALA A 32 1.36 -12.36 16.09
C ALA A 32 2.21 -13.34 16.91
N THR A 33 2.81 -14.35 16.28
CA THR A 33 3.75 -15.29 16.90
C THR A 33 5.22 -14.89 16.76
N GLY A 34 5.49 -13.68 16.25
CA GLY A 34 6.84 -13.18 15.97
C GLY A 34 7.46 -13.73 14.68
N ALA A 35 6.70 -14.51 13.91
CA ALA A 35 7.12 -14.96 12.59
C ALA A 35 6.63 -13.97 11.52
N GLY A 36 7.34 -13.85 10.42
CA GLY A 36 6.80 -13.10 9.28
C GLY A 36 7.17 -11.62 9.22
N ALA A 37 8.25 -11.20 9.85
CA ALA A 37 8.82 -9.86 9.61
C ALA A 37 8.95 -9.61 8.10
N LEU A 38 8.41 -8.50 7.63
CA LEU A 38 8.51 -8.12 6.21
C LEU A 38 9.92 -7.62 5.88
N LEU A 39 10.49 -6.80 6.76
CA LEU A 39 11.79 -6.18 6.58
C LEU A 39 12.62 -6.35 7.85
N ASP A 40 13.90 -6.63 7.68
CA ASP A 40 14.90 -6.65 8.78
C ASP A 40 15.80 -5.43 8.60
N LEU A 41 15.50 -4.37 9.32
CA LEU A 41 16.19 -3.09 9.25
C LEU A 41 16.75 -2.71 10.63
N PRO A 42 17.85 -1.93 10.68
CA PRO A 42 18.42 -1.51 11.96
C PRO A 42 17.48 -0.59 12.74
N SER A 43 17.36 -0.86 14.04
CA SER A 43 16.53 -0.07 14.93
C SER A 43 17.09 1.33 15.16
N PRO A 44 16.23 2.36 15.29
CA PRO A 44 16.63 3.70 15.67
C PRO A 44 17.07 3.78 17.13
N ALA A 45 17.92 4.77 17.46
CA ALA A 45 18.39 4.99 18.81
C ALA A 45 17.29 5.55 19.76
N ASP A 46 16.38 6.37 19.21
CA ASP A 46 15.24 6.97 19.93
C ASP A 46 13.96 6.69 19.13
N PRO A 47 13.35 5.51 19.32
CA PRO A 47 12.23 5.06 18.52
C PRO A 47 10.96 5.87 18.80
N ARG A 48 10.35 6.40 17.75
CA ARG A 48 9.03 7.03 17.79
C ARG A 48 8.02 6.08 17.21
N PRO A 49 7.05 5.61 18.00
CA PRO A 49 6.05 4.68 17.51
C PRO A 49 5.13 5.35 16.48
N ALA A 50 4.84 4.61 15.41
CA ALA A 50 3.93 5.00 14.36
C ALA A 50 3.18 3.76 13.86
N ALA A 51 2.03 3.97 13.20
CA ALA A 51 1.27 2.90 12.58
C ALA A 51 0.79 3.31 11.20
N VAL A 52 0.68 2.34 10.29
CA VAL A 52 0.12 2.54 8.95
C VAL A 52 -0.96 1.52 8.65
N LEU A 53 -2.02 1.95 7.97
CA LEU A 53 -3.12 1.08 7.55
C LEU A 53 -2.85 0.51 6.16
N MET A 54 -2.63 -0.78 6.07
CA MET A 54 -2.55 -1.52 4.80
C MET A 54 -3.94 -2.10 4.50
N LEU A 55 -4.81 -1.28 3.91
CA LEU A 55 -6.20 -1.60 3.65
C LEU A 55 -6.38 -2.15 2.24
N PHE A 56 -6.73 -3.43 2.16
CA PHE A 56 -7.05 -4.13 0.92
C PHE A 56 -8.55 -4.34 0.78
N GLY A 57 -9.06 -4.34 -0.45
CA GLY A 57 -10.47 -4.61 -0.71
C GLY A 57 -10.74 -4.89 -2.17
N VAL A 58 -11.90 -5.46 -2.47
CA VAL A 58 -12.40 -5.66 -3.83
C VAL A 58 -13.30 -4.49 -4.18
N LEU A 59 -12.94 -3.76 -5.21
CA LEU A 59 -13.58 -2.50 -5.58
C LEU A 59 -13.88 -2.48 -7.08
N ASP A 60 -15.13 -2.28 -7.42
CA ASP A 60 -15.71 -2.51 -8.74
C ASP A 60 -15.45 -1.43 -9.80
N THR A 61 -14.66 -0.38 -9.52
CA THR A 61 -14.73 0.83 -10.35
C THR A 61 -13.66 0.95 -11.43
N LEU A 62 -12.48 0.38 -11.26
CA LEU A 62 -11.39 0.42 -12.24
C LEU A 62 -10.53 -0.85 -12.11
N PRO A 63 -10.97 -1.99 -12.65
CA PRO A 63 -10.18 -3.22 -12.61
C PRO A 63 -8.89 -3.04 -13.42
N SER A 64 -7.82 -3.71 -12.98
CA SER A 64 -6.58 -3.79 -13.74
C SER A 64 -6.80 -4.45 -15.11
N ASP A 65 -6.02 -4.04 -16.09
CA ASP A 65 -5.94 -4.74 -17.38
C ASP A 65 -4.97 -5.93 -17.33
N HIS A 66 -4.19 -6.06 -16.25
CA HIS A 66 -3.24 -7.13 -16.04
C HIS A 66 -3.89 -8.34 -15.35
N ASP A 67 -3.75 -9.52 -15.96
CA ASP A 67 -4.11 -10.80 -15.33
C ASP A 67 -2.88 -11.36 -14.62
N THR A 68 -2.92 -11.36 -13.29
CA THR A 68 -1.78 -11.82 -12.46
C THR A 68 -1.60 -13.34 -12.50
N GLN A 69 -0.35 -13.79 -12.29
CA GLN A 69 -0.04 -15.22 -12.09
C GLN A 69 -0.52 -15.70 -10.70
N ALA A 70 -0.67 -14.80 -9.75
CA ALA A 70 -1.15 -15.09 -8.40
C ALA A 70 -2.66 -15.31 -8.39
N HIS A 71 -3.11 -16.55 -8.33
CA HIS A 71 -4.55 -16.90 -8.33
C HIS A 71 -5.38 -16.27 -7.21
N ALA A 72 -4.74 -15.83 -6.13
CA ALA A 72 -5.41 -15.12 -5.03
C ALA A 72 -5.75 -13.67 -5.35
N VAL A 73 -5.09 -13.08 -6.34
CA VAL A 73 -5.23 -11.66 -6.71
C VAL A 73 -6.18 -11.55 -7.89
N SER A 74 -7.35 -10.96 -7.66
CA SER A 74 -8.28 -10.57 -8.72
C SER A 74 -7.87 -9.23 -9.31
N ARG A 75 -8.35 -8.94 -10.53
CA ARG A 75 -8.15 -7.64 -11.20
C ARG A 75 -8.76 -6.46 -10.42
N ASP A 76 -9.73 -6.76 -9.55
CA ASP A 76 -10.49 -5.79 -8.74
C ASP A 76 -9.94 -5.67 -7.30
N LEU A 77 -8.84 -6.37 -6.97
CA LEU A 77 -8.21 -6.26 -5.66
C LEU A 77 -7.36 -5.00 -5.62
N ASP A 78 -7.69 -4.09 -4.73
CA ASP A 78 -7.01 -2.81 -4.56
C ASP A 78 -6.37 -2.67 -3.18
N VAL A 79 -5.44 -1.75 -3.07
CA VAL A 79 -4.90 -1.23 -1.81
C VAL A 79 -5.10 0.29 -1.74
N LEU A 80 -5.52 0.80 -0.57
CA LEU A 80 -5.68 2.23 -0.34
C LEU A 80 -4.32 2.89 -0.13
N LEU A 81 -4.04 3.93 -0.90
CA LEU A 81 -2.84 4.74 -0.83
C LEU A 81 -3.20 6.24 -0.89
N LEU A 82 -2.29 7.07 -0.44
CA LEU A 82 -2.36 8.51 -0.62
C LEU A 82 -1.03 9.07 -1.17
N SER A 83 -1.09 10.20 -1.85
CA SER A 83 0.06 10.98 -2.25
C SER A 83 0.18 12.20 -1.34
N ARG A 84 1.34 12.38 -0.72
CA ARG A 84 1.61 13.51 0.17
C ARG A 84 1.67 14.81 -0.63
N ALA A 85 1.23 15.92 -0.02
CA ALA A 85 1.29 17.21 -0.67
C ALA A 85 2.74 17.59 -1.07
N THR A 86 2.91 18.13 -2.25
CA THR A 86 4.24 18.53 -2.77
C THR A 86 4.84 19.74 -2.05
N THR A 87 4.02 20.44 -1.26
CA THR A 87 4.41 21.59 -0.43
C THR A 87 5.02 21.20 0.92
N LEU A 88 4.93 19.91 1.30
CA LEU A 88 5.49 19.44 2.56
C LEU A 88 7.03 19.46 2.55
N ARG A 89 7.61 19.75 3.73
CA ARG A 89 9.08 19.76 3.92
C ARG A 89 9.67 18.35 3.93
N ALA A 90 8.88 17.35 4.37
CA ALA A 90 9.30 15.96 4.46
C ALA A 90 8.50 15.12 3.47
N HIS A 91 9.23 14.38 2.63
CA HIS A 91 8.63 13.44 1.67
C HIS A 91 7.58 14.05 0.72
N PRO A 92 7.83 15.20 0.08
CA PRO A 92 6.88 15.84 -0.83
C PRO A 92 6.53 14.90 -1.99
N GLY A 93 5.24 14.74 -2.29
CA GLY A 93 4.75 13.94 -3.42
C GLY A 93 4.95 12.42 -3.28
N GLN A 94 5.48 11.93 -2.15
CA GLN A 94 5.63 10.48 -1.95
C GLN A 94 4.28 9.81 -1.72
N VAL A 95 4.13 8.62 -2.30
CA VAL A 95 2.99 7.76 -2.04
C VAL A 95 3.19 6.99 -0.75
N ALA A 96 2.16 6.98 0.10
CA ALA A 96 2.17 6.33 1.39
C ALA A 96 0.88 5.54 1.65
N PHE A 97 0.97 4.59 2.56
CA PHE A 97 -0.21 4.10 3.26
C PHE A 97 -0.75 5.21 4.18
N PRO A 98 -2.06 5.32 4.39
CA PRO A 98 -2.58 6.17 5.46
C PRO A 98 -1.98 5.78 6.80
N GLY A 99 -1.55 6.77 7.59
CA GLY A 99 -0.94 6.50 8.87
C GLY A 99 -0.05 7.61 9.40
N GLY A 100 0.31 7.49 10.67
CA GLY A 100 1.08 8.48 11.39
C GLY A 100 1.58 8.01 12.74
N ARG A 101 1.82 8.94 13.65
CA ARG A 101 2.29 8.64 15.00
C ARG A 101 1.19 8.00 15.83
N ILE A 102 1.60 7.15 16.76
CA ILE A 102 0.72 6.67 17.80
C ILE A 102 0.68 7.77 18.89
N ASP A 103 -0.46 8.39 19.06
CA ASP A 103 -0.67 9.43 20.04
C ASP A 103 -0.99 8.83 21.43
N PRO A 104 -0.75 9.58 22.55
CA PRO A 104 -1.06 9.09 23.90
C PRO A 104 -2.54 8.73 24.14
N GLY A 105 -3.44 9.18 23.27
CA GLY A 105 -4.87 8.88 23.34
C GLY A 105 -5.30 7.67 22.51
N ASP A 106 -4.39 7.10 21.72
CA ASP A 106 -4.68 5.92 20.91
C ASP A 106 -4.56 4.64 21.73
N ASP A 107 -5.52 3.73 21.57
CA ASP A 107 -5.47 2.40 22.17
C ASP A 107 -4.63 1.46 21.24
N GLY A 108 -3.35 1.80 21.12
CA GLY A 108 -2.36 1.05 20.35
C GLY A 108 -2.32 1.34 18.84
N PRO A 109 -1.54 0.53 18.10
CA PRO A 109 -1.26 0.77 16.68
C PRO A 109 -2.51 0.72 15.79
N VAL A 110 -3.45 -0.19 16.08
CA VAL A 110 -4.70 -0.34 15.31
C VAL A 110 -5.54 0.93 15.42
N ALA A 111 -5.70 1.47 16.64
CA ALA A 111 -6.47 2.68 16.86
C ALA A 111 -5.84 3.89 16.14
N ALA A 112 -4.51 4.03 16.24
CA ALA A 112 -3.77 5.07 15.55
C ALA A 112 -3.92 4.97 14.02
N ALA A 113 -3.71 3.80 13.43
CA ALA A 113 -3.82 3.59 11.99
C ALA A 113 -5.22 3.90 11.45
N LEU A 114 -6.28 3.53 12.17
CA LEU A 114 -7.66 3.82 11.79
C LEU A 114 -8.01 5.32 11.96
N ARG A 115 -7.52 5.96 13.03
CA ARG A 115 -7.69 7.41 13.27
C ARG A 115 -7.04 8.20 12.14
N GLU A 116 -5.77 7.95 11.85
CA GLU A 116 -5.01 8.62 10.79
C GLU A 116 -5.65 8.41 9.43
N ALA A 117 -6.04 7.17 9.10
CA ALA A 117 -6.72 6.90 7.84
C ALA A 117 -8.04 7.67 7.69
N ARG A 118 -8.80 7.82 8.77
CA ARG A 118 -10.02 8.65 8.77
C ARG A 118 -9.68 10.13 8.58
N GLU A 119 -8.66 10.64 9.26
CA GLU A 119 -8.23 12.03 9.21
C GLU A 119 -7.67 12.42 7.83
N GLU A 120 -6.84 11.55 7.23
CA GLU A 120 -6.20 11.81 5.95
C GLU A 120 -7.08 11.53 4.73
N THR A 121 -7.96 10.52 4.82
CA THR A 121 -8.70 10.02 3.64
C THR A 121 -10.22 10.09 3.75
N GLY A 122 -10.76 10.42 4.93
CA GLY A 122 -12.19 10.39 5.19
C GLY A 122 -12.78 8.97 5.27
N LEU A 123 -11.93 7.94 5.38
CA LEU A 123 -12.33 6.54 5.53
C LEU A 123 -13.32 6.38 6.69
N ASP A 124 -14.40 5.60 6.46
CA ASP A 124 -15.25 5.14 7.57
C ASP A 124 -14.69 3.84 8.17
N PRO A 125 -14.16 3.87 9.39
CA PRO A 125 -13.59 2.68 10.03
C PRO A 125 -14.62 1.57 10.29
N ALA A 126 -15.92 1.88 10.32
CA ALA A 126 -16.97 0.86 10.52
C ALA A 126 -17.03 -0.16 9.37
N GLY A 127 -16.54 0.22 8.17
CA GLY A 127 -16.44 -0.67 7.02
C GLY A 127 -15.17 -1.52 6.99
N VAL A 128 -14.24 -1.33 7.94
CA VAL A 128 -12.92 -1.95 7.95
C VAL A 128 -12.90 -3.15 8.90
N GLU A 129 -12.45 -4.29 8.41
CA GLU A 129 -12.11 -5.44 9.22
C GLU A 129 -10.60 -5.49 9.44
N VAL A 130 -10.14 -5.29 10.65
CA VAL A 130 -8.72 -5.46 11.00
C VAL A 130 -8.39 -6.94 10.99
N LEU A 131 -7.39 -7.32 10.19
CA LEU A 131 -6.90 -8.71 10.13
C LEU A 131 -5.82 -8.96 11.17
N GLY A 132 -5.03 -7.94 11.50
CA GLY A 132 -4.02 -7.97 12.56
C GLY A 132 -2.84 -7.04 12.29
N GLU A 133 -1.91 -7.01 13.24
CA GLU A 133 -0.67 -6.25 13.17
C GLU A 133 0.44 -7.11 12.59
N LEU A 134 1.32 -6.53 11.78
CA LEU A 134 2.56 -7.17 11.36
C LEU A 134 3.69 -6.79 12.31
N VAL A 135 4.80 -7.53 12.20
CA VAL A 135 6.01 -7.22 12.96
C VAL A 135 6.49 -5.80 12.64
N ASP A 136 6.83 -5.07 13.67
CA ASP A 136 7.32 -3.70 13.61
C ASP A 136 8.48 -3.53 12.64
N ILE A 137 8.47 -2.46 11.87
CA ILE A 137 9.52 -2.10 10.92
C ILE A 137 10.27 -0.88 11.44
N PRO A 138 11.53 -1.04 11.88
CA PRO A 138 12.34 0.07 12.32
C PRO A 138 12.84 0.91 11.14
N LEU A 139 12.80 2.24 11.26
CA LEU A 139 13.28 3.21 10.27
C LEU A 139 14.29 4.15 10.91
N ALA A 140 15.56 3.75 10.93
CA ALA A 140 16.63 4.48 11.60
C ALA A 140 16.80 5.92 11.09
N PHE A 141 16.61 6.18 9.79
CA PHE A 141 16.78 7.51 9.21
C PHE A 141 15.71 8.52 9.64
N SER A 142 14.49 8.07 9.92
CA SER A 142 13.38 8.91 10.38
C SER A 142 13.12 8.81 11.88
N GLN A 143 13.86 7.94 12.58
CA GLN A 143 13.69 7.63 14.00
C GLN A 143 12.29 7.08 14.34
N HIS A 144 11.64 6.39 13.38
CA HIS A 144 10.35 5.75 13.62
C HIS A 144 10.49 4.23 13.73
N VAL A 145 9.58 3.65 14.51
CA VAL A 145 9.25 2.24 14.46
C VAL A 145 7.79 2.17 14.03
N VAL A 146 7.55 1.57 12.87
CA VAL A 146 6.24 1.57 12.21
C VAL A 146 5.61 0.19 12.35
N THR A 147 4.42 0.13 12.93
CA THR A 147 3.58 -1.07 12.98
C THR A 147 2.65 -1.07 11.76
N PRO A 148 2.82 -1.99 10.79
CA PRO A 148 1.84 -2.13 9.72
C PRO A 148 0.61 -2.87 10.23
N VAL A 149 -0.57 -2.29 10.01
CA VAL A 149 -1.86 -2.88 10.34
C VAL A 149 -2.51 -3.40 9.07
N LEU A 150 -2.62 -4.72 8.93
CA LEU A 150 -3.34 -5.34 7.82
C LEU A 150 -4.84 -5.26 8.06
N ALA A 151 -5.58 -4.83 7.03
CA ALA A 151 -7.02 -4.72 7.11
C ALA A 151 -7.69 -5.08 5.78
N TRP A 152 -8.95 -5.48 5.87
CA TRP A 152 -9.81 -5.79 4.75
C TRP A 152 -11.01 -4.84 4.72
N TRP A 153 -11.27 -4.24 3.56
CA TRP A 153 -12.38 -3.32 3.37
C TRP A 153 -13.65 -4.08 3.04
N ARG A 154 -14.42 -4.43 4.07
CA ARG A 154 -15.67 -5.21 3.92
C ARG A 154 -16.81 -4.41 3.31
N HIS A 155 -16.92 -3.14 3.73
CA HIS A 155 -17.95 -2.23 3.26
C HIS A 155 -17.27 -0.93 2.81
N PRO A 156 -16.91 -0.83 1.52
CA PRO A 156 -16.23 0.35 1.01
C PRO A 156 -17.04 1.63 1.23
N SER A 157 -16.37 2.66 1.71
CA SER A 157 -16.89 4.02 1.84
C SER A 157 -16.17 4.95 0.86
N PRO A 158 -16.75 6.08 0.46
CA PRO A 158 -16.04 7.09 -0.32
C PRO A 158 -14.82 7.59 0.44
N VAL A 159 -13.68 7.67 -0.26
CA VAL A 159 -12.44 8.28 0.25
C VAL A 159 -12.07 9.48 -0.62
N ARG A 160 -11.41 10.45 -0.01
CA ARG A 160 -10.99 11.70 -0.67
C ARG A 160 -9.88 12.36 0.14
N VAL A 161 -9.20 13.31 -0.45
CA VAL A 161 -8.34 14.23 0.31
C VAL A 161 -9.20 15.00 1.32
N VAL A 162 -8.80 14.97 2.59
CA VAL A 162 -9.46 15.70 3.68
C VAL A 162 -8.75 17.04 3.91
N ASP A 163 -7.42 17.04 3.90
CA ASP A 163 -6.60 18.24 4.01
C ASP A 163 -5.60 18.30 2.84
N GLU A 164 -5.81 19.27 1.94
CA GLU A 164 -4.94 19.51 0.77
C GLU A 164 -3.53 20.00 1.16
N ALA A 165 -3.35 20.49 2.40
CA ALA A 165 -2.02 20.85 2.89
C ALA A 165 -1.17 19.62 3.25
N GLU A 166 -1.80 18.47 3.51
CA GLU A 166 -1.13 17.22 3.88
C GLU A 166 -1.10 16.21 2.75
N SER A 167 -2.19 16.08 2.00
CA SER A 167 -2.34 15.11 0.93
C SER A 167 -2.75 15.76 -0.39
N ALA A 168 -2.07 15.39 -1.47
CA ALA A 168 -2.38 15.86 -2.83
C ALA A 168 -3.43 14.95 -3.50
N ASP A 169 -3.45 13.67 -3.15
CA ASP A 169 -4.35 12.69 -3.73
C ASP A 169 -4.61 11.54 -2.76
N VAL A 170 -5.78 10.91 -2.88
CA VAL A 170 -6.16 9.67 -2.19
C VAL A 170 -6.73 8.73 -3.23
N PHE A 171 -6.11 7.59 -3.43
CA PHE A 171 -6.47 6.67 -4.49
C PHE A 171 -6.35 5.21 -4.07
N ARG A 172 -6.97 4.35 -4.87
CA ARG A 172 -6.90 2.90 -4.72
C ARG A 172 -6.07 2.35 -5.88
N ALA A 173 -4.97 1.69 -5.53
CA ALA A 173 -4.08 1.09 -6.51
C ALA A 173 -4.48 -0.37 -6.72
N PRO A 174 -4.81 -0.78 -7.96
CA PRO A 174 -5.03 -2.19 -8.26
C PRO A 174 -3.77 -2.99 -7.94
N VAL A 175 -3.90 -4.02 -7.11
CA VAL A 175 -2.77 -4.88 -6.73
C VAL A 175 -2.18 -5.56 -7.96
N ALA A 176 -3.02 -5.92 -8.93
CA ALA A 176 -2.56 -6.48 -10.18
C ALA A 176 -1.68 -5.52 -10.99
N ASP A 177 -1.94 -4.21 -10.96
CA ASP A 177 -1.06 -3.22 -11.59
C ASP A 177 0.28 -3.09 -10.88
N LEU A 178 0.30 -3.21 -9.54
CA LEU A 178 1.52 -3.23 -8.75
C LEU A 178 2.35 -4.50 -9.02
N LEU A 179 1.71 -5.62 -9.33
CA LEU A 179 2.39 -6.88 -9.66
C LEU A 179 2.86 -6.94 -11.12
N ASN A 180 2.28 -6.13 -12.01
CA ASN A 180 2.63 -6.11 -13.42
C ASN A 180 4.11 -5.78 -13.63
N PRO A 181 4.91 -6.68 -14.24
CA PRO A 181 6.32 -6.44 -14.51
C PRO A 181 6.60 -5.17 -15.33
N GLY A 182 5.66 -4.77 -16.19
CA GLY A 182 5.73 -3.53 -16.98
C GLY A 182 5.65 -2.26 -16.13
N ASN A 183 5.13 -2.33 -14.93
CA ASN A 183 4.99 -1.21 -13.99
C ASN A 183 6.06 -1.21 -12.89
N ARG A 184 6.88 -2.28 -12.81
CA ARG A 184 7.92 -2.43 -11.78
C ARG A 184 9.29 -2.00 -12.27
N GLY A 185 10.12 -1.58 -11.33
CA GLY A 185 11.52 -1.26 -11.56
C GLY A 185 12.20 -0.88 -10.26
N VAL A 186 13.41 -0.36 -10.38
CA VAL A 186 14.24 0.08 -9.25
C VAL A 186 14.30 1.59 -9.22
N THR A 187 14.07 2.19 -8.06
CA THR A 187 14.37 3.59 -7.79
C THR A 187 15.79 3.70 -7.24
N VAL A 188 16.53 4.70 -7.70
CA VAL A 188 17.94 4.89 -7.33
C VAL A 188 18.14 6.30 -6.79
N ILE A 189 18.63 6.38 -5.54
CA ILE A 189 19.04 7.63 -4.92
C ILE A 189 20.57 7.68 -4.93
N ARG A 190 21.13 8.73 -5.53
CA ARG A 190 22.60 8.95 -5.55
C ARG A 190 22.90 10.25 -4.80
N ARG A 191 23.59 10.13 -3.65
CA ARG A 191 23.95 11.27 -2.80
C ARG A 191 25.29 11.06 -2.13
N GLY A 192 26.17 12.04 -2.18
CA GLY A 192 27.46 11.97 -1.50
C GLY A 192 28.36 10.81 -1.94
N GLY A 193 28.26 10.34 -3.18
CA GLY A 193 29.00 9.18 -3.68
C GLY A 193 28.45 7.83 -3.23
N GLN A 194 27.34 7.82 -2.53
CA GLN A 194 26.61 6.61 -2.17
C GLN A 194 25.38 6.42 -3.07
N GLU A 195 25.03 5.16 -3.31
CA GLU A 195 23.87 4.77 -4.08
C GLU A 195 22.96 3.86 -3.25
N TRP A 196 21.68 4.20 -3.19
CA TRP A 196 20.66 3.38 -2.55
C TRP A 196 19.64 2.97 -3.61
N ARG A 197 19.40 1.66 -3.69
CA ARG A 197 18.44 1.07 -4.64
C ARG A 197 17.28 0.48 -3.86
N GLY A 198 16.08 0.63 -4.38
CA GLY A 198 14.88 0.05 -3.79
C GLY A 198 13.79 -0.20 -4.82
N PRO A 199 12.83 -1.08 -4.52
CA PRO A 199 11.73 -1.38 -5.44
C PRO A 199 10.86 -0.15 -5.66
N GLY A 200 10.36 -0.02 -6.89
CA GLY A 200 9.42 1.01 -7.29
C GLY A 200 8.31 0.44 -8.17
N PHE A 201 7.16 1.11 -8.12
CA PHE A 201 5.97 0.73 -8.88
C PHE A 201 5.34 1.99 -9.49
N LEU A 202 5.07 1.94 -10.79
CA LEU A 202 4.29 2.98 -11.47
C LEU A 202 2.82 2.60 -11.41
N VAL A 203 1.99 3.47 -10.87
CA VAL A 203 0.54 3.29 -10.78
C VAL A 203 -0.14 4.39 -11.56
N ARG A 204 -1.00 4.02 -12.50
CA ARG A 204 -1.84 4.98 -13.23
C ARG A 204 -3.21 5.03 -12.60
N HIS A 205 -3.61 6.22 -12.22
CA HIS A 205 -4.94 6.51 -11.69
C HIS A 205 -5.57 7.68 -12.48
N ALA A 206 -6.85 7.94 -12.26
CA ALA A 206 -7.58 9.01 -12.94
C ALA A 206 -6.94 10.41 -12.74
N THR A 207 -6.24 10.62 -11.64
CA THR A 207 -5.54 11.87 -11.28
C THR A 207 -4.14 11.98 -11.89
N GLY A 208 -3.58 10.88 -12.45
CA GLY A 208 -2.26 10.86 -13.06
C GLY A 208 -1.48 9.59 -12.81
N GLU A 209 -0.16 9.67 -13.02
CA GLU A 209 0.77 8.59 -12.74
C GLU A 209 1.46 8.84 -11.40
N HIS A 210 1.49 7.84 -10.54
CA HIS A 210 2.13 7.87 -9.23
C HIS A 210 3.28 6.87 -9.19
N LEU A 211 4.42 7.30 -8.64
CA LEU A 211 5.55 6.42 -8.33
C LEU A 211 5.50 6.00 -6.86
N VAL A 212 5.23 4.73 -6.61
CA VAL A 212 5.28 4.15 -5.27
C VAL A 212 6.68 3.61 -5.03
N TRP A 213 7.40 4.17 -4.03
CA TRP A 213 8.79 3.84 -3.73
C TRP A 213 9.14 4.07 -2.25
N GLY A 214 10.38 3.96 -1.88
CA GLY A 214 10.82 4.19 -0.49
C GLY A 214 10.20 3.18 0.46
N PHE A 215 9.77 3.63 1.63
CA PHE A 215 9.16 2.76 2.64
C PHE A 215 7.95 1.98 2.09
N THR A 216 7.02 2.66 1.47
CA THR A 216 5.80 2.04 0.91
C THR A 216 6.15 1.00 -0.15
N GLY A 217 7.07 1.33 -1.06
CA GLY A 217 7.54 0.39 -2.08
C GLY A 217 8.21 -0.85 -1.47
N MET A 218 9.10 -0.68 -0.48
CA MET A 218 9.75 -1.79 0.21
C MET A 218 8.76 -2.70 0.93
N VAL A 219 7.77 -2.11 1.61
CA VAL A 219 6.74 -2.88 2.34
C VAL A 219 5.86 -3.68 1.39
N LEU A 220 5.41 -3.07 0.28
CA LEU A 220 4.61 -3.77 -0.73
C LEU A 220 5.40 -4.90 -1.40
N ASP A 221 6.64 -4.66 -1.77
CA ASP A 221 7.51 -5.67 -2.38
C ASP A 221 7.71 -6.87 -1.47
N ALA A 222 8.05 -6.60 -0.20
CA ALA A 222 8.22 -7.64 0.80
C ALA A 222 6.92 -8.41 1.10
N LEU A 223 5.79 -7.70 1.18
CA LEU A 223 4.48 -8.31 1.36
C LEU A 223 4.12 -9.24 0.20
N PHE A 224 4.26 -8.76 -1.03
CA PHE A 224 3.94 -9.56 -2.23
C PHE A 224 4.85 -10.77 -2.36
N GLY A 225 6.15 -10.62 -2.07
CA GLY A 225 7.09 -11.72 -2.01
C GLY A 225 6.70 -12.78 -0.97
N ARG A 226 6.30 -12.32 0.24
CA ARG A 226 5.89 -13.19 1.34
C ARG A 226 4.61 -13.98 1.04
N LEU A 227 3.68 -13.37 0.31
CA LEU A 227 2.42 -13.99 -0.12
C LEU A 227 2.58 -14.85 -1.38
N GLY A 228 3.76 -14.85 -2.03
CA GLY A 228 3.98 -15.53 -3.29
C GLY A 228 3.21 -14.91 -4.46
N TRP A 229 2.91 -13.60 -4.39
CA TRP A 229 2.19 -12.87 -5.44
C TRP A 229 3.13 -12.24 -6.47
N THR A 230 4.41 -12.03 -6.12
CA THR A 230 5.38 -11.37 -7.00
C THR A 230 5.57 -12.15 -8.29
N GLU A 231 5.46 -11.45 -9.41
CA GLU A 231 5.81 -11.94 -10.73
C GLU A 231 7.27 -11.59 -11.06
N PRO A 232 7.97 -12.36 -11.92
CA PRO A 232 9.32 -12.01 -12.37
C PRO A 232 9.32 -10.63 -13.07
N TRP A 233 10.21 -9.75 -12.67
CA TRP A 233 10.34 -8.39 -13.21
C TRP A 233 11.81 -8.03 -13.44
N ASP A 234 12.07 -6.96 -14.20
CA ASP A 234 13.41 -6.51 -14.55
C ASP A 234 14.00 -5.64 -13.42
N GLU A 235 14.87 -6.23 -12.59
CA GLU A 235 15.55 -5.59 -11.48
C GLU A 235 16.64 -4.59 -11.92
N GLU A 236 17.01 -4.56 -13.21
CA GLU A 236 17.93 -3.56 -13.76
C GLU A 236 17.22 -2.32 -14.30
N ARG A 237 15.91 -2.37 -14.50
CA ARG A 237 15.12 -1.26 -14.99
C ARG A 237 15.04 -0.15 -13.95
N GLU A 238 15.72 0.96 -14.19
CA GLU A 238 15.59 2.17 -13.36
C GLU A 238 14.29 2.93 -13.68
N LEU A 239 13.54 3.28 -12.65
CA LEU A 239 12.38 4.17 -12.75
C LEU A 239 12.82 5.61 -12.50
N PRO A 240 12.28 6.59 -13.23
CA PRO A 240 12.63 7.99 -13.05
C PRO A 240 12.18 8.46 -11.65
N LEU A 241 13.14 8.89 -10.83
CA LEU A 241 12.91 9.43 -9.51
C LEU A 241 13.40 10.86 -9.43
N THR A 242 12.47 11.81 -9.22
CA THR A 242 12.82 13.19 -8.92
C THR A 242 12.80 13.37 -7.42
N VAL A 243 13.99 13.41 -6.82
CA VAL A 243 14.14 13.71 -5.38
C VAL A 243 14.45 15.19 -5.29
N PRO A 244 13.68 16.02 -4.56
CA PRO A 244 14.06 17.39 -4.26
C PRO A 244 15.39 17.42 -3.49
N ASP A 245 16.25 18.40 -3.82
CA ASP A 245 17.54 18.65 -3.18
C ASP A 245 17.42 19.01 -1.69
#